data_5931eb632e26be861c7fc2760b09738c
#
_entry.id   5931eb632e26be861c7fc2760b09738c
#
_cell.length_a   1.000
_cell.length_b   1.000
_cell.length_c   1.000
_cell.angle_alpha   90.00
_cell.angle_beta   90.00
_cell.angle_gamma   90.00
#
_symmetry.space_group_name_H-M   'P 1'
#
loop_
_entity.id
_entity.type
_entity.pdbx_description
1 polymer ?
#
loop_
_entity_poly.entity_id
_entity_poly.type
_entity_poly.pdbx_seq_one_letter_code
_entity_poly.pdbx_strand_id
1 'polypeptide(L)'
;MEVYCTRPSCPRPLNSFADLDQANTLRTIQQKYCTACGMELILAGRYIPLKLLGRGGFGAAFLARDRYTPAMRQCVVKQFQPSSHLTPDQLEIAQNLFEREGQVLEELGTHPQIPDLLAFFALPIARPLPGQPDQFFYLVQEFIDGHNLEEELEQQGHFSEAKVLELLERILPVLQFVHDHGSIHRDIKPSNIMRRRDGLLFLLDFGAVKQVASSRPGQGGKNASTGIYSIGFAPPEQMQGDVVYPATDLYALAVTCLMLLTGKQPQDLYDAYSNTWNWRAYAQVDDRLEAVLNRMLLPSPIQRFQSATEVLAALKPAAKPAPPPTPAPVATPKRSASPAKGTALQPPSPQPPSPQPAGTLKPVRPPISTLELLYNAAFTGFEGGLLAIGFASLLATIGSIQSFWVVLSAGMAALIFAQWRRWIERVDLLLIAGATFAAVLFIGRLRYILTALPLLQKIVALLGGPLQTLLVIAGLTALGAIVIAILFRLIYKLLSRLF
;
A
#
# COMPACT_ATOMS: atom_id res chain seq x y z
N MET A 1 -13.95 40.29 8.94
CA MET A 1 -13.82 38.90 8.49
C MET A 1 -12.36 38.48 8.51
N GLU A 2 -12.06 37.28 8.98
CA GLU A 2 -10.71 36.72 8.92
C GLU A 2 -10.52 35.94 7.63
N VAL A 3 -9.34 36.15 7.00
CA VAL A 3 -8.94 35.49 5.77
C VAL A 3 -7.57 34.84 5.98
N TYR A 4 -7.45 33.58 5.59
CA TYR A 4 -6.23 32.80 5.79
C TYR A 4 -5.31 32.90 4.57
N CYS A 5 -4.05 33.29 4.79
CA CYS A 5 -3.02 33.30 3.75
C CYS A 5 -2.54 31.85 3.47
N THR A 6 -2.66 31.41 2.23
CA THR A 6 -2.27 30.05 1.84
C THR A 6 -0.77 29.90 1.58
N ARG A 7 0.02 30.99 1.61
CA ARG A 7 1.47 30.91 1.36
C ARG A 7 2.13 29.99 2.39
N PRO A 8 2.88 28.95 1.97
CA PRO A 8 3.67 28.14 2.87
C PRO A 8 4.63 29.02 3.69
N SER A 9 4.76 28.70 4.99
CA SER A 9 5.65 29.42 5.91
C SER A 9 5.34 30.93 6.07
N CYS A 10 4.10 31.37 5.79
CA CYS A 10 3.68 32.74 6.11
C CYS A 10 3.79 32.98 7.62
N PRO A 11 4.54 33.99 8.11
CA PRO A 11 4.77 34.17 9.54
C PRO A 11 3.50 34.59 10.30
N ARG A 12 2.52 35.16 9.60
CA ARG A 12 1.22 35.54 10.17
C ARG A 12 0.11 35.28 9.13
N PRO A 13 -0.40 34.03 9.04
CA PRO A 13 -1.33 33.67 7.98
C PRO A 13 -2.75 34.25 8.17
N LEU A 14 -3.17 34.55 9.39
CA LEU A 14 -4.48 35.16 9.65
C LEU A 14 -4.45 36.65 9.41
N ASN A 15 -5.36 37.16 8.57
CA ASN A 15 -5.52 38.56 8.22
C ASN A 15 -6.96 38.98 8.51
N SER A 16 -7.16 40.05 9.26
CA SER A 16 -8.48 40.60 9.62
C SER A 16 -8.80 41.82 8.79
N PHE A 17 -9.96 41.80 8.12
CA PHE A 17 -10.45 42.89 7.30
C PHE A 17 -11.89 43.22 7.65
N ALA A 18 -12.12 44.39 8.32
CA ALA A 18 -13.46 44.77 8.73
C ALA A 18 -14.40 45.08 7.55
N ASP A 19 -13.87 45.57 6.44
CA ASP A 19 -14.62 45.88 5.23
C ASP A 19 -15.20 44.62 4.56
N LEU A 20 -14.58 43.45 4.75
CA LEU A 20 -15.06 42.18 4.22
C LEU A 20 -16.25 41.57 5.03
N ASP A 21 -16.64 42.22 6.13
CA ASP A 21 -17.88 41.83 6.86
C ASP A 21 -19.14 42.23 6.10
N GLN A 22 -19.00 43.20 5.17
CA GLN A 22 -20.11 43.61 4.31
C GLN A 22 -20.19 42.73 3.06
N ALA A 23 -21.35 42.09 2.85
CA ALA A 23 -21.57 41.15 1.73
C ALA A 23 -21.36 41.77 0.36
N ASN A 24 -21.72 43.05 0.17
CA ASN A 24 -21.51 43.79 -1.07
C ASN A 24 -20.03 44.01 -1.37
N THR A 25 -19.25 44.42 -0.36
CA THR A 25 -17.79 44.60 -0.49
C THR A 25 -17.12 43.25 -0.79
N LEU A 26 -17.50 42.20 -0.09
CA LEU A 26 -16.95 40.86 -0.29
C LEU A 26 -17.16 40.34 -1.73
N ARG A 27 -18.28 40.70 -2.38
CA ARG A 27 -18.58 40.32 -3.77
C ARG A 27 -17.84 41.17 -4.80
N THR A 28 -17.60 42.42 -4.54
CA THR A 28 -17.10 43.40 -5.54
C THR A 28 -15.62 43.71 -5.46
N ILE A 29 -14.99 43.45 -4.31
CA ILE A 29 -13.55 43.74 -4.14
C ILE A 29 -12.71 42.91 -5.11
N GLN A 30 -11.75 43.53 -5.77
CA GLN A 30 -10.90 42.83 -6.74
C GLN A 30 -9.91 41.89 -6.04
N GLN A 31 -9.15 42.39 -5.06
CA GLN A 31 -8.13 41.61 -4.39
C GLN A 31 -7.85 42.15 -2.96
N LYS A 32 -7.38 41.29 -2.09
CA LYS A 32 -6.73 41.59 -0.80
C LYS A 32 -5.39 40.86 -0.73
N TYR A 33 -4.46 41.49 -0.05
CA TYR A 33 -3.10 40.96 0.09
C TYR A 33 -2.79 40.65 1.56
N CYS A 34 -2.03 39.60 1.79
CA CYS A 34 -1.55 39.26 3.13
C CYS A 34 -0.67 40.37 3.69
N THR A 35 -1.00 40.88 4.86
CA THR A 35 -0.27 41.98 5.53
C THR A 35 1.16 41.63 5.93
N ALA A 36 1.47 40.34 6.01
CA ALA A 36 2.78 39.82 6.41
C ALA A 36 3.69 39.49 5.22
N CYS A 37 3.14 38.87 4.15
CA CYS A 37 3.96 38.33 3.05
C CYS A 37 3.55 38.80 1.66
N GLY A 38 2.51 39.66 1.54
CA GLY A 38 2.05 40.20 0.26
C GLY A 38 1.36 39.19 -0.67
N MET A 39 1.09 37.95 -0.24
CA MET A 39 0.38 36.97 -1.05
C MET A 39 -1.08 37.37 -1.29
N GLU A 40 -1.57 37.09 -2.47
CA GLU A 40 -2.99 37.24 -2.79
C GLU A 40 -3.88 36.36 -1.89
N LEU A 41 -4.93 36.96 -1.32
CA LEU A 41 -5.83 36.29 -0.39
C LEU A 41 -7.14 35.84 -1.05
N ILE A 42 -7.50 36.42 -2.20
CA ILE A 42 -8.64 35.99 -3.00
C ILE A 42 -8.12 35.17 -4.18
N LEU A 43 -8.11 33.86 -4.01
CA LEU A 43 -7.52 32.94 -4.97
C LEU A 43 -8.32 32.92 -6.28
N ALA A 44 -7.66 33.12 -7.41
CA ALA A 44 -8.25 33.25 -8.74
C ALA A 44 -9.41 34.26 -8.79
N GLY A 45 -9.37 35.30 -7.96
CA GLY A 45 -10.44 36.28 -7.86
C GLY A 45 -11.78 35.72 -7.36
N ARG A 46 -11.84 34.50 -6.86
CA ARG A 46 -13.07 33.77 -6.56
C ARG A 46 -13.13 33.16 -5.16
N TYR A 47 -12.07 32.45 -4.75
CA TYR A 47 -12.09 31.67 -3.52
C TYR A 47 -11.40 32.39 -2.37
N ILE A 48 -12.05 32.45 -1.21
CA ILE A 48 -11.57 33.16 -0.02
C ILE A 48 -11.28 32.11 1.07
N PRO A 49 -10.01 31.76 1.32
CA PRO A 49 -9.63 30.83 2.37
C PRO A 49 -9.93 31.43 3.76
N LEU A 50 -10.59 30.68 4.63
CA LEU A 50 -10.99 31.11 5.97
C LEU A 50 -10.17 30.44 7.07
N LYS A 51 -9.95 29.15 6.94
CA LYS A 51 -9.36 28.31 7.98
C LYS A 51 -8.54 27.19 7.36
N LEU A 52 -7.40 26.89 7.96
CA LEU A 52 -6.67 25.64 7.66
C LEU A 52 -7.46 24.47 8.25
N LEU A 53 -7.79 23.47 7.41
CA LEU A 53 -8.43 22.22 7.83
C LEU A 53 -7.39 21.16 8.21
N GLY A 54 -6.29 21.09 7.44
CA GLY A 54 -5.22 20.14 7.71
C GLY A 54 -4.03 20.29 6.76
N ARG A 55 -2.94 19.59 7.10
CA ARG A 55 -1.76 19.45 6.25
C ARG A 55 -1.46 17.97 6.08
N GLY A 56 -1.21 17.55 4.85
CA GLY A 56 -0.82 16.19 4.49
C GLY A 56 0.53 16.14 3.79
N GLY A 57 0.92 14.96 3.32
CA GLY A 57 2.22 14.73 2.70
C GLY A 57 2.50 15.57 1.45
N PHE A 58 1.46 16.00 0.73
CA PHE A 58 1.60 16.74 -0.53
C PHE A 58 0.93 18.11 -0.52
N GLY A 59 0.28 18.51 0.56
CA GLY A 59 -0.41 19.78 0.54
C GLY A 59 -1.09 20.19 1.81
N ALA A 60 -1.78 21.32 1.72
CA ALA A 60 -2.63 21.86 2.76
C ALA A 60 -4.04 22.07 2.25
N ALA A 61 -5.03 21.72 3.07
CA ALA A 61 -6.45 21.91 2.80
C ALA A 61 -7.02 23.05 3.63
N PHE A 62 -7.77 23.92 2.98
CA PHE A 62 -8.37 25.11 3.60
C PHE A 62 -9.88 25.09 3.39
N LEU A 63 -10.64 25.41 4.44
CA LEU A 63 -12.03 25.81 4.28
C LEU A 63 -12.05 27.19 3.61
N ALA A 64 -12.83 27.32 2.55
CA ALA A 64 -12.94 28.55 1.81
C ALA A 64 -14.41 28.88 1.48
N ARG A 65 -14.67 30.11 1.02
CA ARG A 65 -15.94 30.53 0.44
C ARG A 65 -15.77 30.81 -1.04
N ASP A 66 -16.73 30.34 -1.84
CA ASP A 66 -16.88 30.67 -3.24
C ASP A 66 -17.76 31.92 -3.37
N ARG A 67 -17.17 33.09 -3.57
CA ARG A 67 -17.89 34.37 -3.62
C ARG A 67 -18.74 34.54 -4.87
N TYR A 68 -18.57 33.74 -5.91
CA TYR A 68 -19.35 33.78 -7.13
C TYR A 68 -20.68 33.03 -7.03
N THR A 69 -20.86 32.23 -5.99
CA THR A 69 -22.16 31.62 -5.73
C THR A 69 -23.06 32.58 -4.93
N PRO A 70 -24.38 32.62 -5.18
CA PRO A 70 -25.30 33.53 -4.47
C PRO A 70 -25.25 33.38 -2.96
N ALA A 71 -25.13 32.16 -2.45
CA ALA A 71 -25.03 31.84 -1.02
C ALA A 71 -23.60 31.90 -0.47
N MET A 72 -22.58 32.26 -1.28
CA MET A 72 -21.16 32.16 -0.91
C MET A 72 -20.84 30.79 -0.29
N ARG A 73 -21.19 29.71 -1.02
CA ARG A 73 -21.07 28.35 -0.51
C ARG A 73 -19.66 28.04 -0.01
N GLN A 74 -19.59 27.23 1.01
CA GLN A 74 -18.33 26.69 1.47
C GLN A 74 -17.76 25.68 0.48
N CYS A 75 -16.44 25.66 0.36
CA CYS A 75 -15.68 24.71 -0.45
C CYS A 75 -14.36 24.39 0.26
N VAL A 76 -13.72 23.31 -0.17
CA VAL A 76 -12.36 22.97 0.26
C VAL A 76 -11.39 23.38 -0.83
N VAL A 77 -10.39 24.18 -0.46
CA VAL A 77 -9.26 24.52 -1.33
C VAL A 77 -8.06 23.73 -0.88
N LYS A 78 -7.62 22.75 -1.68
CA LYS A 78 -6.37 22.03 -1.49
C LYS A 78 -5.27 22.77 -2.24
N GLN A 79 -4.15 23.04 -1.58
CA GLN A 79 -2.96 23.63 -2.21
C GLN A 79 -1.86 22.57 -2.25
N PHE A 80 -1.24 22.39 -3.41
CA PHE A 80 -0.06 21.56 -3.53
C PHE A 80 1.13 22.20 -2.79
N GLN A 81 1.62 21.53 -1.76
CA GLN A 81 2.76 21.96 -0.95
C GLN A 81 3.68 20.77 -0.71
N PRO A 82 4.51 20.39 -1.69
CA PRO A 82 5.44 19.28 -1.51
C PRO A 82 6.48 19.65 -0.45
N SER A 83 6.97 18.63 0.27
CA SER A 83 8.02 18.84 1.27
C SER A 83 9.31 19.34 0.60
N SER A 84 10.05 20.22 1.29
CA SER A 84 11.30 20.82 0.80
C SER A 84 12.46 19.83 0.61
N HIS A 85 12.28 18.57 0.98
CA HIS A 85 13.31 17.53 0.92
C HIS A 85 13.13 16.55 -0.27
N LEU A 86 12.16 16.81 -1.18
CA LEU A 86 11.96 15.97 -2.35
C LEU A 86 13.04 16.25 -3.41
N THR A 87 13.49 15.16 -4.04
CA THR A 87 14.30 15.26 -5.27
C THR A 87 13.45 15.81 -6.42
N PRO A 88 14.06 16.36 -7.50
CA PRO A 88 13.31 16.82 -8.66
C PRO A 88 12.35 15.76 -9.22
N ASP A 89 12.79 14.50 -9.33
CA ASP A 89 11.94 13.37 -9.80
C ASP A 89 10.76 13.10 -8.86
N GLN A 90 10.99 13.19 -7.55
CA GLN A 90 9.92 13.03 -6.54
C GLN A 90 8.92 14.19 -6.57
N LEU A 91 9.39 15.40 -6.86
CA LEU A 91 8.54 16.59 -7.01
C LEU A 91 7.64 16.47 -8.23
N GLU A 92 8.18 16.04 -9.37
CA GLU A 92 7.40 15.77 -10.58
C GLU A 92 6.34 14.70 -10.35
N ILE A 93 6.69 13.61 -9.66
CA ILE A 93 5.75 12.56 -9.28
C ILE A 93 4.63 13.12 -8.39
N ALA A 94 4.97 13.92 -7.39
CA ALA A 94 3.98 14.50 -6.47
C ALA A 94 3.04 15.48 -7.18
N GLN A 95 3.56 16.28 -8.13
CA GLN A 95 2.76 17.17 -8.95
C GLN A 95 1.81 16.38 -9.86
N ASN A 96 2.30 15.36 -10.55
CA ASN A 96 1.50 14.49 -11.39
C ASN A 96 0.37 13.79 -10.62
N LEU A 97 0.59 13.45 -9.35
CA LEU A 97 -0.44 12.87 -8.48
C LEU A 97 -1.52 13.89 -8.11
N PHE A 98 -1.11 15.14 -7.82
CA PHE A 98 -2.05 16.21 -7.51
C PHE A 98 -2.91 16.60 -8.73
N GLU A 99 -2.32 16.68 -9.92
CA GLU A 99 -3.04 16.92 -11.18
C GLU A 99 -4.02 15.77 -11.47
N ARG A 100 -3.58 14.54 -11.21
CA ARG A 100 -4.41 13.36 -11.37
C ARG A 100 -5.59 13.32 -10.41
N GLU A 101 -5.43 13.77 -9.15
CA GLU A 101 -6.56 13.90 -8.23
C GLU A 101 -7.66 14.79 -8.83
N GLY A 102 -7.27 15.90 -9.46
CA GLY A 102 -8.21 16.78 -10.18
C GLY A 102 -8.93 16.05 -11.31
N GLN A 103 -8.20 15.32 -12.17
CA GLN A 103 -8.78 14.57 -13.28
C GLN A 103 -9.74 13.48 -12.80
N VAL A 104 -9.38 12.74 -11.76
CA VAL A 104 -10.23 11.69 -11.20
C VAL A 104 -11.49 12.26 -10.57
N LEU A 105 -11.39 13.39 -9.85
CA LEU A 105 -12.57 14.05 -9.29
C LEU A 105 -13.48 14.62 -10.38
N GLU A 106 -12.95 15.11 -11.49
CA GLU A 106 -13.74 15.55 -12.64
C GLU A 106 -14.54 14.39 -13.24
N GLU A 107 -13.92 13.20 -13.34
CA GLU A 107 -14.54 12.01 -13.90
C GLU A 107 -15.55 11.36 -12.94
N LEU A 108 -15.19 11.23 -11.65
CA LEU A 108 -15.96 10.51 -10.64
C LEU A 108 -16.91 11.39 -9.81
N GLY A 109 -16.76 12.72 -9.81
CA GLY A 109 -17.55 13.66 -9.00
C GLY A 109 -19.04 13.68 -9.34
N THR A 110 -19.49 12.98 -10.40
CA THR A 110 -20.90 12.76 -10.68
C THR A 110 -21.60 11.83 -9.70
N HIS A 111 -20.85 11.09 -8.88
CA HIS A 111 -21.41 10.20 -7.87
C HIS A 111 -21.80 10.98 -6.61
N PRO A 112 -23.02 10.80 -6.05
CA PRO A 112 -23.52 11.60 -4.92
C PRO A 112 -22.77 11.44 -3.59
N GLN A 113 -21.82 10.53 -3.51
CA GLN A 113 -20.99 10.26 -2.32
C GLN A 113 -19.49 10.50 -2.60
N ILE A 114 -19.15 11.19 -3.68
CA ILE A 114 -17.80 11.67 -4.01
C ILE A 114 -17.89 13.19 -4.15
N PRO A 115 -16.99 13.99 -3.55
CA PRO A 115 -17.05 15.45 -3.67
C PRO A 115 -16.91 15.92 -5.12
N ASP A 116 -17.74 16.90 -5.53
CA ASP A 116 -17.63 17.56 -6.83
C ASP A 116 -16.30 18.31 -6.94
N LEU A 117 -15.62 18.22 -8.08
CA LEU A 117 -14.56 19.14 -8.47
C LEU A 117 -15.18 20.49 -8.89
N LEU A 118 -14.73 21.58 -8.26
CA LEU A 118 -15.25 22.92 -8.54
C LEU A 118 -14.28 23.77 -9.38
N ALA A 119 -12.99 23.55 -9.22
CA ALA A 119 -11.95 24.21 -10.01
C ALA A 119 -10.58 23.53 -9.81
N PHE A 120 -9.73 23.65 -10.82
CA PHE A 120 -8.31 23.34 -10.77
C PHE A 120 -7.53 24.45 -11.46
N PHE A 121 -6.57 25.08 -10.77
CA PHE A 121 -5.84 26.22 -11.34
C PHE A 121 -4.46 26.42 -10.69
N ALA A 122 -3.57 27.10 -11.42
CA ALA A 122 -2.30 27.58 -10.92
C ALA A 122 -2.36 29.10 -10.70
N LEU A 123 -1.73 29.57 -9.62
CA LEU A 123 -1.54 30.99 -9.36
C LEU A 123 -0.06 31.34 -9.37
N PRO A 124 0.39 32.27 -10.24
CA PRO A 124 1.76 32.77 -10.23
C PRO A 124 2.03 33.58 -8.95
N ILE A 125 3.23 33.48 -8.44
CA ILE A 125 3.65 34.22 -7.25
C ILE A 125 4.37 35.48 -7.69
N ALA A 126 3.79 36.64 -7.41
CA ALA A 126 4.36 37.95 -7.80
C ALA A 126 5.77 38.22 -7.22
N ARG A 127 6.11 37.59 -6.08
CA ARG A 127 7.42 37.73 -5.41
C ARG A 127 7.77 36.37 -4.78
N PRO A 128 8.33 35.41 -5.54
CA PRO A 128 8.79 34.15 -4.99
C PRO A 128 9.92 34.40 -4.01
N LEU A 129 9.92 33.72 -2.88
CA LEU A 129 11.05 33.71 -1.95
C LEU A 129 12.12 32.73 -2.49
N PRO A 130 13.41 32.94 -2.18
CA PRO A 130 14.44 31.99 -2.59
C PRO A 130 14.11 30.57 -2.19
N GLY A 131 14.16 29.65 -3.17
CA GLY A 131 13.80 28.23 -2.96
C GLY A 131 12.30 27.92 -2.94
N GLN A 132 11.42 28.87 -3.22
CA GLN A 132 9.99 28.62 -3.44
C GLN A 132 9.66 28.53 -4.95
N PRO A 133 8.62 27.77 -5.33
CA PRO A 133 8.15 27.68 -6.71
C PRO A 133 7.59 29.03 -7.18
N ASP A 134 7.62 29.28 -8.49
CA ASP A 134 7.09 30.51 -9.11
C ASP A 134 5.56 30.55 -9.14
N GLN A 135 4.91 29.43 -8.87
CA GLN A 135 3.45 29.29 -8.86
C GLN A 135 3.00 28.25 -7.84
N PHE A 136 1.77 28.40 -7.35
CA PHE A 136 1.09 27.41 -6.53
C PHE A 136 -0.08 26.78 -7.29
N PHE A 137 -0.23 25.47 -7.19
CA PHE A 137 -1.36 24.75 -7.75
C PHE A 137 -2.44 24.57 -6.69
N TYR A 138 -3.69 24.72 -7.12
CA TYR A 138 -4.87 24.63 -6.28
C TYR A 138 -5.92 23.73 -6.92
N LEU A 139 -6.52 22.87 -6.09
CA LEU A 139 -7.69 22.08 -6.39
C LEU A 139 -8.82 22.55 -5.46
N VAL A 140 -9.98 22.84 -6.01
CA VAL A 140 -11.16 23.23 -5.22
C VAL A 140 -12.24 22.19 -5.40
N GLN A 141 -12.74 21.68 -4.29
CA GLN A 141 -13.78 20.66 -4.26
C GLN A 141 -14.92 21.04 -3.30
N GLU A 142 -16.03 20.31 -3.40
CA GLU A 142 -17.15 20.43 -2.49
C GLU A 142 -16.71 20.27 -1.03
N PHE A 143 -17.27 21.11 -0.15
CA PHE A 143 -17.11 20.97 1.29
C PHE A 143 -18.22 20.05 1.84
N ILE A 144 -17.82 18.96 2.47
CA ILE A 144 -18.72 18.03 3.13
C ILE A 144 -18.81 18.44 4.61
N ASP A 145 -19.95 18.97 5.04
CA ASP A 145 -20.17 19.40 6.42
C ASP A 145 -20.48 18.18 7.31
N GLY A 146 -19.48 17.71 8.02
CA GLY A 146 -19.57 16.50 8.85
C GLY A 146 -18.28 16.18 9.57
N HIS A 147 -18.13 14.93 9.98
CA HIS A 147 -16.95 14.40 10.64
C HIS A 147 -16.43 13.17 9.85
N ASN A 148 -15.12 12.99 9.82
CA ASN A 148 -14.57 11.76 9.30
C ASN A 148 -14.68 10.63 10.34
N LEU A 149 -14.56 9.37 9.88
CA LEU A 149 -14.74 8.23 10.77
C LEU A 149 -13.62 8.08 11.82
N GLU A 150 -12.46 8.70 11.63
CA GLU A 150 -11.39 8.76 12.64
C GLU A 150 -11.78 9.67 13.79
N GLU A 151 -12.34 10.86 13.50
CA GLU A 151 -12.89 11.77 14.50
C GLU A 151 -14.09 11.15 15.25
N GLU A 152 -14.98 10.42 14.55
CA GLU A 152 -16.07 9.68 15.20
C GLU A 152 -15.53 8.56 16.11
N LEU A 153 -14.48 7.85 15.69
CA LEU A 153 -13.84 6.80 16.47
C LEU A 153 -13.23 7.37 17.76
N GLU A 154 -12.52 8.51 17.67
CA GLU A 154 -11.95 9.19 18.84
C GLU A 154 -13.02 9.58 19.87
N GLN A 155 -14.20 9.99 19.40
CA GLN A 155 -15.31 10.37 20.28
C GLN A 155 -16.04 9.17 20.91
N GLN A 156 -16.13 8.04 20.20
CA GLN A 156 -16.95 6.89 20.58
C GLN A 156 -16.14 5.71 21.14
N GLY A 157 -14.82 5.69 20.92
CA GLY A 157 -13.89 4.64 21.32
C GLY A 157 -13.92 3.41 20.40
N HIS A 158 -15.09 2.94 19.99
CA HIS A 158 -15.25 1.85 19.02
C HIS A 158 -16.66 1.86 18.40
N PHE A 159 -16.81 1.23 17.23
CA PHE A 159 -18.09 1.10 16.55
C PHE A 159 -18.73 -0.24 16.87
N SER A 160 -20.07 -0.26 16.94
CA SER A 160 -20.82 -1.51 16.99
C SER A 160 -20.79 -2.22 15.63
N GLU A 161 -21.03 -3.53 15.64
CA GLU A 161 -21.20 -4.33 14.42
C GLU A 161 -22.22 -3.71 13.45
N ALA A 162 -23.37 -3.24 13.97
CA ALA A 162 -24.41 -2.63 13.14
C ALA A 162 -23.91 -1.37 12.40
N LYS A 163 -23.09 -0.53 13.04
CA LYS A 163 -22.47 0.64 12.40
C LYS A 163 -21.46 0.24 11.33
N VAL A 164 -20.71 -0.84 11.54
CA VAL A 164 -19.75 -1.33 10.54
C VAL A 164 -20.48 -1.98 9.36
N LEU A 165 -21.57 -2.68 9.59
CA LEU A 165 -22.43 -3.19 8.50
C LEU A 165 -23.02 -2.04 7.69
N GLU A 166 -23.55 -0.99 8.34
CA GLU A 166 -24.02 0.22 7.66
C GLU A 166 -22.91 0.87 6.82
N LEU A 167 -21.70 0.99 7.37
CA LEU A 167 -20.54 1.49 6.63
C LEU A 167 -20.28 0.68 5.37
N LEU A 168 -20.22 -0.65 5.49
CA LEU A 168 -19.98 -1.55 4.35
C LEU A 168 -21.10 -1.42 3.30
N GLU A 169 -22.36 -1.40 3.71
CA GLU A 169 -23.50 -1.25 2.81
C GLU A 169 -23.49 0.10 2.06
N ARG A 170 -22.94 1.16 2.67
CA ARG A 170 -22.89 2.51 2.07
C ARG A 170 -21.67 2.77 1.22
N ILE A 171 -20.50 2.21 1.58
CA ILE A 171 -19.21 2.49 0.91
C ILE A 171 -18.90 1.50 -0.20
N LEU A 172 -19.31 0.23 -0.08
CA LEU A 172 -19.06 -0.75 -1.14
C LEU A 172 -19.69 -0.35 -2.50
N PRO A 173 -20.91 0.23 -2.60
CA PRO A 173 -21.42 0.74 -3.86
C PRO A 173 -20.57 1.87 -4.45
N VAL A 174 -20.02 2.77 -3.60
CA VAL A 174 -19.11 3.84 -4.05
C VAL A 174 -17.82 3.25 -4.60
N LEU A 175 -17.23 2.28 -3.91
CA LEU A 175 -16.05 1.58 -4.42
C LEU A 175 -16.34 0.82 -5.73
N GLN A 176 -17.50 0.17 -5.85
CA GLN A 176 -17.90 -0.48 -7.11
C GLN A 176 -17.93 0.54 -8.24
N PHE A 177 -18.54 1.71 -8.02
CA PHE A 177 -18.58 2.79 -9.02
C PHE A 177 -17.16 3.25 -9.42
N VAL A 178 -16.26 3.45 -8.46
CA VAL A 178 -14.86 3.82 -8.71
C VAL A 178 -14.16 2.75 -9.55
N HIS A 179 -14.35 1.47 -9.20
CA HIS A 179 -13.74 0.33 -9.90
C HIS A 179 -14.29 0.15 -11.31
N ASP A 180 -15.60 0.37 -11.53
CA ASP A 180 -16.26 0.29 -12.84
C ASP A 180 -15.75 1.37 -13.81
N HIS A 181 -15.27 2.52 -13.27
CA HIS A 181 -14.57 3.56 -14.04
C HIS A 181 -13.05 3.28 -14.20
N GLY A 182 -12.61 2.04 -13.93
CA GLY A 182 -11.23 1.63 -14.13
C GLY A 182 -10.23 2.27 -13.16
N SER A 183 -10.69 2.76 -12.02
CA SER A 183 -9.87 3.41 -11.00
C SER A 183 -9.78 2.57 -9.72
N ILE A 184 -8.65 2.61 -9.03
CA ILE A 184 -8.44 2.01 -7.71
C ILE A 184 -8.04 3.13 -6.75
N HIS A 185 -8.72 3.26 -5.62
CA HIS A 185 -8.57 4.37 -4.68
C HIS A 185 -7.21 4.36 -3.96
N ARG A 186 -6.78 3.21 -3.43
CA ARG A 186 -5.48 2.93 -2.82
C ARG A 186 -5.20 3.59 -1.45
N ASP A 187 -6.12 4.40 -0.93
CA ASP A 187 -5.97 5.05 0.37
C ASP A 187 -7.27 5.04 1.19
N ILE A 188 -7.92 3.88 1.26
CA ILE A 188 -9.11 3.69 2.09
C ILE A 188 -8.69 3.59 3.55
N LYS A 189 -9.18 4.53 4.36
CA LYS A 189 -8.94 4.61 5.81
C LYS A 189 -10.01 5.47 6.48
N PRO A 190 -10.15 5.44 7.82
CA PRO A 190 -11.19 6.20 8.52
C PRO A 190 -11.18 7.70 8.23
N SER A 191 -10.01 8.34 8.14
CA SER A 191 -9.88 9.78 7.85
C SER A 191 -10.31 10.17 6.43
N ASN A 192 -10.38 9.22 5.49
CA ASN A 192 -10.82 9.44 4.11
C ASN A 192 -12.29 9.06 3.87
N ILE A 193 -13.03 8.67 4.90
CA ILE A 193 -14.47 8.44 4.85
C ILE A 193 -15.14 9.45 5.77
N MET A 194 -15.98 10.33 5.22
CA MET A 194 -16.64 11.39 5.96
C MET A 194 -18.14 11.14 6.05
N ARG A 195 -18.71 11.28 7.24
CA ARG A 195 -20.15 11.27 7.46
C ARG A 195 -20.65 12.70 7.49
N ARG A 196 -21.44 13.06 6.50
CA ARG A 196 -22.16 14.34 6.48
C ARG A 196 -23.25 14.37 7.57
N ARG A 197 -23.68 15.56 7.99
CA ARG A 197 -24.67 15.73 9.10
C ARG A 197 -26.00 15.02 8.89
N ASP A 198 -26.39 14.75 7.63
CA ASP A 198 -27.58 13.97 7.29
C ASP A 198 -27.37 12.44 7.33
N GLY A 199 -26.16 11.99 7.69
CA GLY A 199 -25.80 10.58 7.80
C GLY A 199 -25.22 9.98 6.51
N LEU A 200 -25.21 10.70 5.40
CA LEU A 200 -24.63 10.20 4.14
C LEU A 200 -23.09 10.12 4.24
N LEU A 201 -22.54 8.98 3.84
CA LEU A 201 -21.09 8.78 3.81
C LEU A 201 -20.51 9.24 2.47
N PHE A 202 -19.38 9.90 2.54
CA PHE A 202 -18.58 10.34 1.40
C PHE A 202 -17.22 9.68 1.42
N LEU A 203 -16.73 9.31 0.24
CA LEU A 203 -15.35 8.88 0.05
C LEU A 203 -14.51 10.07 -0.43
N LEU A 204 -13.42 10.35 0.28
CA LEU A 204 -12.57 11.52 0.08
C LEU A 204 -11.17 11.10 -0.37
N ASP A 205 -10.42 12.04 -0.94
CA ASP A 205 -8.98 11.99 -1.19
C ASP A 205 -8.54 10.96 -2.24
N PHE A 206 -8.73 11.34 -3.49
CA PHE A 206 -8.39 10.55 -4.67
C PHE A 206 -6.93 10.73 -5.17
N GLY A 207 -6.06 11.39 -4.38
CA GLY A 207 -4.67 11.67 -4.75
C GLY A 207 -3.79 10.43 -4.95
N ALA A 208 -4.16 9.29 -4.38
CA ALA A 208 -3.46 8.02 -4.54
C ALA A 208 -3.99 7.14 -5.69
N VAL A 209 -5.06 7.55 -6.36
CA VAL A 209 -5.78 6.76 -7.38
C VAL A 209 -4.87 6.34 -8.53
N LYS A 210 -4.98 5.07 -8.93
CA LYS A 210 -4.33 4.51 -10.12
C LYS A 210 -5.40 4.03 -11.09
N GLN A 211 -5.40 4.55 -12.31
CA GLN A 211 -6.20 3.96 -13.37
C GLN A 211 -5.64 2.57 -13.69
N VAL A 212 -6.51 1.59 -13.81
CA VAL A 212 -6.17 0.28 -14.38
C VAL A 212 -5.89 0.56 -15.85
N ALA A 213 -4.62 0.84 -16.17
CA ALA A 213 -4.23 1.00 -17.55
C ALA A 213 -4.74 -0.24 -18.29
N SER A 214 -5.50 -0.02 -19.36
CA SER A 214 -5.74 -1.02 -20.40
C SER A 214 -4.37 -1.36 -20.99
N SER A 215 -3.67 -2.25 -20.32
CA SER A 215 -2.32 -2.69 -20.66
C SER A 215 -2.44 -3.46 -21.96
N ARG A 216 -2.13 -2.79 -23.08
CA ARG A 216 -1.73 -3.53 -24.28
C ARG A 216 -0.52 -4.38 -23.90
N PRO A 217 -0.55 -5.69 -24.13
CA PRO A 217 0.62 -6.55 -23.89
C PRO A 217 1.77 -6.03 -24.79
N GLY A 218 2.83 -5.49 -24.19
CA GLY A 218 4.03 -5.12 -24.94
C GLY A 218 4.75 -3.82 -24.57
N GLN A 219 4.19 -2.94 -23.72
CA GLN A 219 4.94 -1.78 -23.22
C GLN A 219 5.20 -1.93 -21.72
N GLY A 220 6.29 -2.58 -21.38
CA GLY A 220 6.86 -2.65 -20.04
C GLY A 220 7.47 -1.32 -19.61
N GLY A 221 6.63 -0.30 -19.44
CA GLY A 221 7.00 0.86 -18.66
C GLY A 221 7.02 0.46 -17.18
N LYS A 222 8.19 0.54 -16.54
CA LYS A 222 8.32 0.57 -15.09
C LYS A 222 7.59 1.80 -14.59
N ASN A 223 6.28 1.71 -14.41
CA ASN A 223 5.56 2.62 -13.53
C ASN A 223 6.01 2.27 -12.11
N ALA A 224 7.07 2.95 -11.65
CA ALA A 224 7.45 2.94 -10.26
C ALA A 224 6.18 3.32 -9.49
N SER A 225 5.60 2.35 -8.79
CA SER A 225 4.54 2.61 -7.83
C SER A 225 5.17 3.55 -6.81
N THR A 226 4.73 4.80 -6.82
CA THR A 226 5.10 5.76 -5.79
C THR A 226 4.70 5.15 -4.46
N GLY A 227 5.65 5.02 -3.55
CA GLY A 227 5.44 4.43 -2.21
C GLY A 227 4.55 5.30 -1.30
N ILE A 228 3.47 5.83 -1.87
CA ILE A 228 2.47 6.66 -1.18
C ILE A 228 1.33 5.74 -0.80
N TYR A 229 1.34 5.34 0.44
CA TYR A 229 0.27 4.56 1.06
C TYR A 229 0.24 4.82 2.56
N SER A 230 -0.93 4.71 3.15
CA SER A 230 -1.09 4.82 4.61
C SER A 230 -0.58 3.55 5.28
N ILE A 231 0.43 3.71 6.16
CA ILE A 231 1.06 2.60 6.88
C ILE A 231 -0.02 1.85 7.69
N GLY A 232 -0.04 0.53 7.55
CA GLY A 232 -0.98 -0.35 8.25
C GLY A 232 -2.27 -0.66 7.47
N PHE A 233 -2.71 0.18 6.51
CA PHE A 233 -3.91 -0.07 5.71
C PHE A 233 -3.61 -0.72 4.37
N ALA A 234 -2.43 -0.47 3.81
CA ALA A 234 -2.04 -0.98 2.50
C ALA A 234 -1.75 -2.49 2.52
N PRO A 235 -2.31 -3.26 1.57
CA PRO A 235 -2.00 -4.68 1.45
C PRO A 235 -0.59 -4.93 0.86
N PRO A 236 -0.08 -6.18 0.95
CA PRO A 236 1.27 -6.53 0.53
C PRO A 236 1.62 -6.13 -0.91
N GLU A 237 0.71 -6.33 -1.87
CA GLU A 237 0.91 -5.96 -3.28
C GLU A 237 1.12 -4.46 -3.46
N GLN A 238 0.40 -3.62 -2.70
CA GLN A 238 0.55 -2.17 -2.76
C GLN A 238 1.88 -1.72 -2.12
N MET A 239 2.27 -2.32 -0.99
CA MET A 239 3.55 -2.03 -0.32
C MET A 239 4.75 -2.44 -1.17
N GLN A 240 4.63 -3.50 -1.96
CA GLN A 240 5.69 -3.99 -2.86
C GLN A 240 5.73 -3.23 -4.19
N GLY A 241 4.77 -2.34 -4.45
CA GLY A 241 4.69 -1.60 -5.69
C GLY A 241 4.18 -2.42 -6.88
N ASP A 242 3.54 -3.55 -6.61
CA ASP A 242 2.97 -4.44 -7.61
C ASP A 242 1.67 -3.88 -8.24
N VAL A 243 1.05 -4.67 -9.10
CA VAL A 243 -0.24 -4.31 -9.70
C VAL A 243 -1.32 -4.30 -8.61
N VAL A 244 -2.13 -3.23 -8.58
CA VAL A 244 -3.27 -3.07 -7.68
C VAL A 244 -4.57 -3.43 -8.38
N TYR A 245 -5.54 -3.91 -7.61
CA TYR A 245 -6.82 -4.45 -8.06
C TYR A 245 -7.97 -3.90 -7.21
N PRO A 246 -9.24 -4.07 -7.59
CA PRO A 246 -10.38 -3.81 -6.70
C PRO A 246 -10.21 -4.47 -5.31
N ALA A 247 -9.66 -5.68 -5.27
CA ALA A 247 -9.34 -6.40 -4.04
C ALA A 247 -8.33 -5.67 -3.11
N THR A 248 -7.55 -4.73 -3.63
CA THR A 248 -6.63 -3.86 -2.85
C THR A 248 -7.42 -2.89 -1.97
N ASP A 249 -8.44 -2.21 -2.54
CA ASP A 249 -9.31 -1.31 -1.78
C ASP A 249 -10.18 -2.07 -0.78
N LEU A 250 -10.66 -3.27 -1.16
CA LEU A 250 -11.43 -4.13 -0.25
C LEU A 250 -10.62 -4.55 0.97
N TYR A 251 -9.33 -4.86 0.81
CA TYR A 251 -8.44 -5.12 1.94
C TYR A 251 -8.33 -3.91 2.86
N ALA A 252 -8.05 -2.73 2.33
CA ALA A 252 -7.93 -1.50 3.11
C ALA A 252 -9.24 -1.14 3.83
N LEU A 253 -10.41 -1.40 3.19
CA LEU A 253 -11.71 -1.25 3.81
C LEU A 253 -11.91 -2.23 4.97
N ALA A 254 -11.47 -3.48 4.84
CA ALA A 254 -11.52 -4.44 5.94
C ALA A 254 -10.65 -3.99 7.11
N VAL A 255 -9.41 -3.55 6.87
CA VAL A 255 -8.55 -2.98 7.93
C VAL A 255 -9.23 -1.78 8.60
N THR A 256 -9.87 -0.90 7.82
CA THR A 256 -10.67 0.21 8.32
C THR A 256 -11.78 -0.30 9.27
N CYS A 257 -12.52 -1.34 8.87
CA CYS A 257 -13.54 -1.96 9.72
C CYS A 257 -12.96 -2.54 11.01
N LEU A 258 -11.79 -3.21 10.95
CA LEU A 258 -11.13 -3.71 12.16
C LEU A 258 -10.77 -2.59 13.13
N MET A 259 -10.17 -1.50 12.64
CA MET A 259 -9.85 -0.33 13.46
C MET A 259 -11.11 0.26 14.12
N LEU A 260 -12.20 0.39 13.37
CA LEU A 260 -13.47 0.92 13.89
C LEU A 260 -14.10 -0.01 14.92
N LEU A 261 -14.10 -1.33 14.71
CA LEU A 261 -14.66 -2.31 15.63
C LEU A 261 -13.89 -2.41 16.94
N THR A 262 -12.57 -2.29 16.90
CA THR A 262 -11.69 -2.55 18.03
C THR A 262 -11.21 -1.30 18.76
N GLY A 263 -11.25 -0.14 18.11
CA GLY A 263 -10.61 1.10 18.59
C GLY A 263 -9.07 1.03 18.62
N LYS A 264 -8.47 0.00 17.99
CA LYS A 264 -7.02 -0.22 17.97
C LYS A 264 -6.42 0.18 16.63
N GLN A 265 -5.17 0.62 16.66
CA GLN A 265 -4.43 0.89 15.42
C GLN A 265 -4.13 -0.41 14.67
N PRO A 266 -4.06 -0.40 13.33
CA PRO A 266 -3.81 -1.60 12.53
C PRO A 266 -2.55 -2.37 12.93
N GLN A 267 -1.48 -1.68 13.32
CA GLN A 267 -0.23 -2.29 13.77
C GLN A 267 -0.35 -3.04 15.10
N ASP A 268 -1.33 -2.71 15.92
CA ASP A 268 -1.60 -3.41 17.19
C ASP A 268 -2.44 -4.68 16.98
N LEU A 269 -3.07 -4.80 15.82
CA LEU A 269 -3.93 -5.92 15.44
C LEU A 269 -3.24 -6.94 14.54
N TYR A 270 -2.19 -6.52 13.82
CA TYR A 270 -1.49 -7.35 12.85
C TYR A 270 -0.23 -7.98 13.46
N ASP A 271 -0.21 -9.31 13.49
CA ASP A 271 0.98 -10.07 13.85
C ASP A 271 1.82 -10.37 12.60
N ALA A 272 2.93 -9.66 12.45
CA ALA A 272 3.83 -9.82 11.32
C ALA A 272 4.55 -11.18 11.30
N TYR A 273 4.68 -11.84 12.45
CA TYR A 273 5.35 -13.15 12.54
C TYR A 273 4.46 -14.27 11.97
N SER A 274 3.19 -14.30 12.39
CA SER A 274 2.21 -15.29 11.90
C SER A 274 1.50 -14.86 10.64
N ASN A 275 1.68 -13.59 10.20
CA ASN A 275 0.95 -12.96 9.08
C ASN A 275 -0.57 -13.03 9.25
N THR A 276 -1.04 -12.77 10.48
CA THR A 276 -2.46 -12.87 10.86
C THR A 276 -2.98 -11.62 11.55
N TRP A 277 -4.28 -11.40 11.42
CA TRP A 277 -4.99 -10.31 12.09
C TRP A 277 -5.63 -10.83 13.39
N ASN A 278 -5.15 -10.37 14.55
CA ASN A 278 -5.60 -10.81 15.89
C ASN A 278 -6.65 -9.84 16.47
N TRP A 279 -7.72 -9.58 15.75
CA TRP A 279 -8.73 -8.59 16.11
C TRP A 279 -9.89 -9.15 16.96
N ARG A 280 -10.17 -10.45 16.89
CA ARG A 280 -11.29 -11.08 17.61
C ARG A 280 -11.17 -11.02 19.14
N ALA A 281 -9.96 -10.82 19.64
CA ALA A 281 -9.75 -10.60 21.08
C ALA A 281 -10.33 -9.27 21.58
N TYR A 282 -10.58 -8.32 20.67
CA TYR A 282 -11.01 -6.94 21.00
C TYR A 282 -12.43 -6.62 20.53
N ALA A 283 -13.01 -7.38 19.61
CA ALA A 283 -14.36 -7.15 19.10
C ALA A 283 -15.10 -8.47 18.86
N GLN A 284 -16.40 -8.46 19.19
CA GLN A 284 -17.30 -9.57 18.93
C GLN A 284 -18.27 -9.17 17.81
N VAL A 285 -18.35 -9.98 16.78
CA VAL A 285 -19.26 -9.81 15.64
C VAL A 285 -19.83 -11.17 15.26
N ASP A 286 -20.89 -11.19 14.44
CA ASP A 286 -21.46 -12.46 13.94
C ASP A 286 -20.45 -13.20 13.02
N ASP A 287 -20.63 -14.52 12.90
CA ASP A 287 -19.71 -15.38 12.15
C ASP A 287 -19.65 -15.01 10.68
N ARG A 288 -20.71 -14.42 10.12
CA ARG A 288 -20.78 -13.99 8.73
C ARG A 288 -19.92 -12.77 8.49
N LEU A 289 -20.06 -11.72 9.31
CA LEU A 289 -19.21 -10.53 9.19
C LEU A 289 -17.75 -10.89 9.41
N GLU A 290 -17.47 -11.77 10.38
CA GLU A 290 -16.12 -12.30 10.59
C GLU A 290 -15.56 -12.99 9.35
N ALA A 291 -16.32 -13.91 8.75
CA ALA A 291 -15.89 -14.63 7.57
C ALA A 291 -15.62 -13.69 6.38
N VAL A 292 -16.45 -12.65 6.20
CA VAL A 292 -16.28 -11.66 5.15
C VAL A 292 -15.02 -10.84 5.39
N LEU A 293 -14.83 -10.27 6.58
CA LEU A 293 -13.65 -9.48 6.91
C LEU A 293 -12.36 -10.30 6.78
N ASN A 294 -12.34 -11.51 7.33
CA ASN A 294 -11.18 -12.40 7.24
C ASN A 294 -10.83 -12.77 5.78
N ARG A 295 -11.83 -12.96 4.91
CA ARG A 295 -11.59 -13.20 3.48
C ARG A 295 -11.05 -11.94 2.78
N MET A 296 -11.52 -10.74 3.09
CA MET A 296 -10.99 -9.49 2.55
C MET A 296 -9.53 -9.26 2.95
N LEU A 297 -9.11 -9.75 4.13
CA LEU A 297 -7.79 -9.58 4.71
C LEU A 297 -6.76 -10.64 4.26
N LEU A 298 -7.12 -11.59 3.40
CA LEU A 298 -6.18 -12.60 2.92
C LEU A 298 -4.97 -11.93 2.23
N PRO A 299 -3.74 -12.43 2.44
CA PRO A 299 -2.53 -11.85 1.86
C PRO A 299 -2.53 -11.81 0.33
N SER A 300 -3.09 -12.85 -0.31
CA SER A 300 -3.13 -12.96 -1.77
C SER A 300 -4.39 -12.30 -2.36
N PRO A 301 -4.28 -11.31 -3.27
CA PRO A 301 -5.43 -10.62 -3.86
C PRO A 301 -6.43 -11.55 -4.54
N ILE A 302 -5.95 -12.63 -5.18
CA ILE A 302 -6.81 -13.58 -5.91
C ILE A 302 -7.71 -14.42 -4.98
N GLN A 303 -7.36 -14.54 -3.70
CA GLN A 303 -8.15 -15.26 -2.71
C GLN A 303 -9.22 -14.40 -2.05
N ARG A 304 -9.11 -13.07 -2.20
CA ARG A 304 -10.09 -12.10 -1.69
C ARG A 304 -11.34 -12.09 -2.57
N PHE A 305 -12.30 -11.27 -2.21
CA PHE A 305 -13.37 -10.89 -3.11
C PHE A 305 -12.81 -10.06 -4.28
N GLN A 306 -13.33 -10.29 -5.49
CA GLN A 306 -12.83 -9.62 -6.69
C GLN A 306 -13.60 -8.34 -7.00
N SER A 307 -14.75 -8.12 -6.38
CA SER A 307 -15.58 -6.92 -6.52
C SER A 307 -16.27 -6.55 -5.21
N ALA A 308 -16.66 -5.27 -5.08
CA ALA A 308 -17.44 -4.80 -3.96
C ALA A 308 -18.85 -5.44 -3.94
N THR A 309 -19.39 -5.77 -5.11
CA THR A 309 -20.68 -6.47 -5.25
C THR A 309 -20.62 -7.89 -4.65
N GLU A 310 -19.51 -8.62 -4.82
CA GLU A 310 -19.33 -9.92 -4.17
C GLU A 310 -19.35 -9.83 -2.65
N VAL A 311 -18.71 -8.78 -2.08
CA VAL A 311 -18.73 -8.54 -0.64
C VAL A 311 -20.14 -8.28 -0.15
N LEU A 312 -20.89 -7.39 -0.84
CA LEU A 312 -22.28 -7.09 -0.51
C LEU A 312 -23.19 -8.34 -0.58
N ALA A 313 -22.95 -9.21 -1.56
CA ALA A 313 -23.71 -10.46 -1.68
C ALA A 313 -23.42 -11.40 -0.50
N ALA A 314 -22.16 -11.48 -0.04
CA ALA A 314 -21.75 -12.30 1.09
C ALA A 314 -22.28 -11.79 2.44
N LEU A 315 -22.50 -10.49 2.58
CA LEU A 315 -23.08 -9.86 3.78
C LEU A 315 -24.59 -10.07 3.89
N LYS A 316 -25.31 -10.39 2.78
CA LYS A 316 -26.75 -10.62 2.84
C LYS A 316 -27.06 -11.91 3.63
N PRO A 317 -28.12 -11.93 4.46
CA PRO A 317 -28.58 -13.18 5.09
C PRO A 317 -28.86 -14.22 4.01
N ALA A 318 -28.37 -15.44 4.20
CA ALA A 318 -28.79 -16.55 3.34
C ALA A 318 -30.33 -16.59 3.35
N ALA A 319 -30.96 -16.52 2.16
CA ALA A 319 -32.39 -16.67 2.07
C ALA A 319 -32.76 -17.99 2.76
N LYS A 320 -33.63 -17.90 3.80
CA LYS A 320 -34.12 -19.10 4.47
C LYS A 320 -34.67 -20.02 3.39
N PRO A 321 -34.26 -21.31 3.31
CA PRO A 321 -34.82 -22.22 2.31
C PRO A 321 -36.33 -22.11 2.40
N ALA A 322 -36.99 -21.87 1.26
CA ALA A 322 -38.46 -21.92 1.22
C ALA A 322 -38.91 -23.27 1.79
N PRO A 323 -39.91 -23.30 2.70
CA PRO A 323 -40.41 -24.56 3.20
C PRO A 323 -40.81 -25.44 2.00
N PRO A 324 -40.49 -26.74 2.05
CA PRO A 324 -40.84 -27.64 0.95
C PRO A 324 -42.33 -27.49 0.67
N PRO A 325 -42.74 -27.47 -0.62
CA PRO A 325 -44.15 -27.36 -0.97
C PRO A 325 -44.93 -28.45 -0.27
N THR A 326 -45.95 -28.09 0.48
CA THR A 326 -46.89 -29.02 1.13
C THR A 326 -47.43 -29.94 0.06
N PRO A 327 -47.36 -31.28 0.23
CA PRO A 327 -47.89 -32.21 -0.77
C PRO A 327 -49.39 -31.96 -0.96
N ALA A 328 -49.79 -31.67 -2.18
CA ALA A 328 -51.19 -31.57 -2.54
C ALA A 328 -51.92 -32.93 -2.24
N PRO A 329 -53.21 -32.91 -1.81
CA PRO A 329 -53.94 -34.14 -1.50
C PRO A 329 -54.00 -35.03 -2.72
N VAL A 330 -53.50 -36.26 -2.54
CA VAL A 330 -53.54 -37.32 -3.57
C VAL A 330 -55.00 -37.72 -3.80
N ALA A 331 -55.53 -37.39 -4.97
CA ALA A 331 -56.78 -37.93 -5.46
C ALA A 331 -56.55 -39.40 -5.88
N THR A 332 -57.29 -40.30 -5.25
CA THR A 332 -57.31 -41.73 -5.55
C THR A 332 -57.71 -42.03 -6.99
N PRO A 333 -56.93 -42.79 -7.78
CA PRO A 333 -57.34 -43.21 -9.12
C PRO A 333 -58.22 -44.42 -9.06
N LYS A 334 -59.37 -44.35 -9.76
CA LYS A 334 -60.22 -45.54 -10.11
C LYS A 334 -59.43 -46.45 -11.07
N ARG A 335 -59.46 -47.75 -10.71
CA ARG A 335 -58.98 -48.88 -11.48
C ARG A 335 -59.67 -49.03 -12.83
N SER A 336 -58.93 -49.14 -13.92
CA SER A 336 -59.42 -49.82 -15.14
C SER A 336 -58.24 -50.53 -15.83
N ALA A 337 -58.57 -51.70 -16.38
CA ALA A 337 -57.72 -52.81 -16.72
C ALA A 337 -56.79 -52.66 -17.93
N SER A 338 -55.71 -53.50 -17.86
CA SER A 338 -54.74 -53.89 -18.93
C SER A 338 -55.35 -54.33 -20.27
N PRO A 339 -54.59 -54.65 -21.37
CA PRO A 339 -53.23 -55.19 -21.38
C PRO A 339 -52.28 -54.78 -22.54
N ALA A 340 -50.99 -55.08 -22.34
CA ALA A 340 -50.03 -55.73 -23.26
C ALA A 340 -49.16 -54.89 -24.25
N LYS A 341 -47.87 -55.19 -24.10
CA LYS A 341 -46.78 -55.36 -25.07
C LYS A 341 -46.03 -54.12 -25.61
N GLY A 342 -44.70 -54.11 -25.36
CA GLY A 342 -43.75 -53.39 -26.18
C GLY A 342 -42.43 -53.08 -25.44
N THR A 343 -41.47 -54.01 -25.49
CA THR A 343 -40.07 -53.89 -25.08
C THR A 343 -39.36 -52.82 -25.88
N ALA A 344 -38.78 -51.83 -25.23
CA ALA A 344 -37.71 -51.01 -25.82
C ALA A 344 -36.70 -50.64 -24.71
N LEU A 345 -35.48 -51.07 -24.88
CA LEU A 345 -34.31 -50.82 -24.06
C LEU A 345 -33.94 -49.33 -24.15
N GLN A 346 -33.92 -48.62 -23.03
CA GLN A 346 -33.28 -47.32 -22.90
C GLN A 346 -31.81 -47.51 -22.49
N PRO A 347 -30.85 -46.77 -23.09
CA PRO A 347 -29.46 -46.78 -22.64
C PRO A 347 -29.29 -46.02 -21.31
N PRO A 348 -28.29 -46.39 -20.49
CA PRO A 348 -28.08 -45.78 -19.17
C PRO A 348 -27.59 -44.36 -19.28
N SER A 349 -28.17 -43.45 -18.50
CA SER A 349 -27.68 -42.10 -18.27
C SER A 349 -26.31 -42.11 -17.60
N PRO A 350 -25.38 -41.20 -17.99
CA PRO A 350 -24.08 -41.12 -17.35
C PRO A 350 -24.22 -40.61 -15.92
N GLN A 351 -23.68 -41.35 -14.97
CA GLN A 351 -23.49 -40.89 -13.58
C GLN A 351 -22.48 -39.71 -13.54
N PRO A 352 -22.70 -38.70 -12.69
CA PRO A 352 -21.71 -37.68 -12.45
C PRO A 352 -20.47 -38.31 -11.76
N PRO A 353 -19.25 -37.87 -12.12
CA PRO A 353 -18.03 -38.39 -11.53
C PRO A 353 -17.96 -38.05 -10.04
N SER A 354 -17.59 -39.03 -9.24
CA SER A 354 -17.32 -38.93 -7.80
C SER A 354 -16.20 -37.88 -7.58
N PRO A 355 -16.24 -37.02 -6.54
CA PRO A 355 -15.17 -36.09 -6.24
C PRO A 355 -13.90 -36.89 -5.87
N GLN A 356 -12.86 -36.73 -6.67
CA GLN A 356 -11.51 -37.15 -6.33
C GLN A 356 -11.03 -36.33 -5.11
N PRO A 357 -10.29 -36.95 -4.17
CA PRO A 357 -9.73 -36.19 -3.05
C PRO A 357 -8.76 -35.13 -3.57
N ALA A 358 -9.01 -33.90 -3.17
CA ALA A 358 -8.16 -32.75 -3.49
C ALA A 358 -6.71 -33.03 -3.06
N GLY A 359 -5.84 -33.19 -4.05
CA GLY A 359 -4.41 -33.25 -3.82
C GLY A 359 -3.97 -31.98 -3.09
N THR A 360 -3.27 -32.14 -2.00
CA THR A 360 -2.64 -31.04 -1.23
C THR A 360 -1.75 -30.22 -2.16
N LEU A 361 -2.26 -29.07 -2.59
CA LEU A 361 -1.47 -28.07 -3.32
C LEU A 361 -0.37 -27.58 -2.38
N LYS A 362 0.89 -27.89 -2.72
CA LYS A 362 2.05 -27.32 -2.04
C LYS A 362 1.96 -25.80 -2.13
N PRO A 363 2.18 -25.05 -1.04
CA PRO A 363 2.15 -23.58 -1.09
C PRO A 363 3.15 -23.06 -2.12
N VAL A 364 2.66 -22.33 -3.11
CA VAL A 364 3.49 -21.62 -4.09
C VAL A 364 4.21 -20.50 -3.34
N ARG A 365 5.53 -20.59 -3.24
CA ARG A 365 6.36 -19.58 -2.56
C ARG A 365 6.39 -18.31 -3.40
N PRO A 366 6.26 -17.10 -2.80
CA PRO A 366 6.37 -15.85 -3.55
C PRO A 366 7.78 -15.73 -4.14
N PRO A 367 7.93 -15.16 -5.36
CA PRO A 367 9.23 -14.96 -5.99
C PRO A 367 10.11 -14.02 -5.17
N ILE A 368 11.41 -14.32 -5.13
CA ILE A 368 12.40 -13.53 -4.41
C ILE A 368 12.49 -12.13 -5.04
N SER A 369 12.33 -11.07 -4.23
CA SER A 369 12.46 -9.68 -4.72
C SER A 369 13.90 -9.37 -5.16
N THR A 370 14.08 -8.37 -6.03
CA THR A 370 15.43 -7.95 -6.48
C THR A 370 16.29 -7.49 -5.32
N LEU A 371 15.69 -6.75 -4.40
CA LEU A 371 16.39 -6.23 -3.22
C LEU A 371 16.81 -7.37 -2.28
N GLU A 372 15.94 -8.35 -2.08
CA GLU A 372 16.22 -9.54 -1.28
C GLU A 372 17.33 -10.38 -1.90
N LEU A 373 17.33 -10.53 -3.25
CA LEU A 373 18.41 -11.21 -3.97
C LEU A 373 19.76 -10.51 -3.77
N LEU A 374 19.80 -9.18 -3.92
CA LEU A 374 21.01 -8.39 -3.77
C LEU A 374 21.52 -8.41 -2.31
N TYR A 375 20.61 -8.30 -1.36
CA TYR A 375 20.95 -8.39 0.05
C TYR A 375 21.53 -9.76 0.43
N ASN A 376 20.89 -10.84 -0.04
CA ASN A 376 21.36 -12.20 0.17
C ASN A 376 22.71 -12.45 -0.52
N ALA A 377 22.90 -11.91 -1.73
CA ALA A 377 24.18 -11.99 -2.45
C ALA A 377 25.29 -11.24 -1.70
N ALA A 378 25.00 -10.03 -1.22
CA ALA A 378 25.96 -9.24 -0.43
C ALA A 378 26.39 -9.97 0.85
N PHE A 379 25.42 -10.51 1.59
CA PHE A 379 25.68 -11.30 2.79
C PHE A 379 26.49 -12.55 2.47
N THR A 380 26.09 -13.33 1.45
CA THR A 380 26.80 -14.55 1.05
C THR A 380 28.24 -14.26 0.66
N GLY A 381 28.49 -13.16 -0.07
CA GLY A 381 29.83 -12.73 -0.44
C GLY A 381 30.65 -12.28 0.77
N PHE A 382 30.06 -11.52 1.69
CA PHE A 382 30.68 -11.06 2.92
C PHE A 382 31.11 -12.23 3.81
N GLU A 383 30.20 -13.17 4.08
CA GLU A 383 30.46 -14.40 4.83
C GLU A 383 31.48 -15.29 4.12
N GLY A 384 31.39 -15.43 2.82
CA GLY A 384 32.33 -16.19 2.01
C GLY A 384 33.77 -15.70 2.17
N GLY A 385 33.97 -14.37 2.18
CA GLY A 385 35.27 -13.75 2.43
C GLY A 385 35.82 -14.05 3.85
N LEU A 386 34.97 -13.93 4.86
CA LEU A 386 35.36 -14.22 6.24
C LEU A 386 35.67 -15.72 6.48
N LEU A 387 34.79 -16.59 5.95
CA LEU A 387 34.98 -18.04 6.04
C LEU A 387 36.24 -18.51 5.28
N ALA A 388 36.50 -17.90 4.12
CA ALA A 388 37.74 -18.20 3.39
C ALA A 388 39.01 -17.88 4.20
N ILE A 389 39.04 -16.72 4.87
CA ILE A 389 40.18 -16.35 5.75
C ILE A 389 40.24 -17.29 6.96
N GLY A 390 39.11 -17.58 7.60
CA GLY A 390 39.04 -18.46 8.77
C GLY A 390 39.49 -19.89 8.43
N PHE A 391 38.96 -20.49 7.40
CA PHE A 391 39.32 -21.86 6.97
C PHE A 391 40.73 -21.94 6.42
N ALA A 392 41.21 -20.94 5.63
CA ALA A 392 42.60 -20.91 5.18
C ALA A 392 43.55 -20.85 6.37
N SER A 393 43.20 -20.08 7.41
CA SER A 393 44.02 -19.98 8.63
C SER A 393 44.08 -21.29 9.43
N LEU A 394 42.93 -22.00 9.53
CA LEU A 394 42.86 -23.29 10.23
C LEU A 394 43.58 -24.41 9.45
N LEU A 395 43.39 -24.44 8.13
CA LEU A 395 43.95 -25.50 7.29
C LEU A 395 45.44 -25.29 6.92
N ALA A 396 45.95 -24.06 7.03
CA ALA A 396 47.38 -23.78 6.91
C ALA A 396 48.23 -24.58 7.91
N THR A 397 47.61 -25.04 9.00
CA THR A 397 48.29 -25.81 10.05
C THR A 397 48.04 -27.33 9.95
N ILE A 398 47.03 -27.80 9.23
CA ILE A 398 46.52 -29.18 9.34
C ILE A 398 46.18 -29.85 8.01
N GLY A 399 46.01 -29.13 6.89
CA GLY A 399 45.33 -29.68 5.74
C GLY A 399 45.94 -29.46 4.35
N SER A 400 45.42 -30.19 3.40
CA SER A 400 45.70 -30.03 1.96
C SER A 400 44.84 -28.94 1.34
N ILE A 401 45.29 -28.38 0.23
CA ILE A 401 44.53 -27.36 -0.56
C ILE A 401 43.18 -27.88 -1.03
N GLN A 402 43.04 -29.19 -1.21
CA GLN A 402 41.80 -29.84 -1.62
C GLN A 402 40.76 -29.80 -0.50
N SER A 403 41.16 -30.03 0.76
CA SER A 403 40.25 -29.94 1.92
C SER A 403 39.70 -28.52 2.12
N PHE A 404 40.47 -27.48 1.82
CA PHE A 404 40.03 -26.09 1.87
C PHE A 404 38.84 -25.84 0.95
N TRP A 405 38.93 -26.22 -0.34
CA TRP A 405 37.87 -25.99 -1.30
C TRP A 405 36.61 -26.79 -0.97
N VAL A 406 36.74 -28.01 -0.47
CA VAL A 406 35.61 -28.85 -0.07
C VAL A 406 34.84 -28.22 1.10
N VAL A 407 35.53 -27.81 2.16
CA VAL A 407 34.92 -27.23 3.36
C VAL A 407 34.30 -25.86 3.05
N LEU A 408 35.00 -25.03 2.29
CA LEU A 408 34.46 -23.71 1.89
C LEU A 408 33.22 -23.87 1.02
N SER A 409 33.25 -24.76 0.02
CA SER A 409 32.12 -25.00 -0.88
C SER A 409 30.90 -25.58 -0.13
N ALA A 410 31.12 -26.50 0.79
CA ALA A 410 30.05 -27.08 1.62
C ALA A 410 29.40 -26.03 2.53
N GLY A 411 30.24 -25.19 3.20
CA GLY A 411 29.74 -24.09 4.02
C GLY A 411 28.92 -23.06 3.24
N MET A 412 29.40 -22.66 2.06
CA MET A 412 28.70 -21.75 1.17
C MET A 412 27.37 -22.35 0.66
N ALA A 413 27.39 -23.61 0.25
CA ALA A 413 26.19 -24.31 -0.18
C ALA A 413 25.14 -24.41 0.94
N ALA A 414 25.57 -24.68 2.16
CA ALA A 414 24.69 -24.72 3.34
C ALA A 414 24.05 -23.34 3.62
N LEU A 415 24.84 -22.25 3.55
CA LEU A 415 24.34 -20.88 3.73
C LEU A 415 23.33 -20.51 2.63
N ILE A 416 23.64 -20.78 1.36
CA ILE A 416 22.75 -20.52 0.23
C ILE A 416 21.45 -21.35 0.38
N PHE A 417 21.56 -22.61 0.79
CA PHE A 417 20.41 -23.47 1.01
C PHE A 417 19.53 -22.97 2.17
N ALA A 418 20.12 -22.53 3.27
CA ALA A 418 19.38 -21.97 4.41
C ALA A 418 18.67 -20.67 4.04
N GLN A 419 19.29 -19.81 3.24
CA GLN A 419 18.66 -18.61 2.69
C GLN A 419 17.53 -18.96 1.71
N TRP A 420 17.74 -19.93 0.83
CA TRP A 420 16.71 -20.39 -0.11
C TRP A 420 15.50 -21.02 0.59
N ARG A 421 15.74 -21.71 1.69
CA ARG A 421 14.69 -22.29 2.56
C ARG A 421 14.04 -21.23 3.46
N ARG A 422 14.60 -20.01 3.52
CA ARG A 422 14.16 -18.95 4.45
C ARG A 422 14.21 -19.37 5.93
N TRP A 423 15.20 -20.18 6.28
CA TRP A 423 15.46 -20.53 7.68
C TRP A 423 16.18 -19.39 8.43
N ILE A 424 16.80 -18.46 7.69
CA ILE A 424 17.57 -17.32 8.19
C ILE A 424 16.93 -16.06 7.64
N GLU A 425 16.44 -15.18 8.53
CA GLU A 425 15.79 -13.93 8.17
C GLU A 425 16.78 -12.75 8.16
N ARG A 426 16.33 -11.57 7.72
CA ARG A 426 17.19 -10.38 7.53
C ARG A 426 17.99 -10.00 8.77
N VAL A 427 17.41 -10.10 9.96
CA VAL A 427 18.05 -9.77 11.23
C VAL A 427 19.10 -10.83 11.59
N ASP A 428 18.77 -12.11 11.36
CA ASP A 428 19.70 -13.22 11.64
C ASP A 428 20.94 -13.14 10.76
N LEU A 429 20.80 -12.71 9.49
CA LEU A 429 21.93 -12.50 8.59
C LEU A 429 22.92 -11.48 9.15
N LEU A 430 22.44 -10.37 9.71
CA LEU A 430 23.31 -9.37 10.35
C LEU A 430 23.96 -9.89 11.62
N LEU A 431 23.24 -10.68 12.42
CA LEU A 431 23.77 -11.30 13.64
C LEU A 431 24.86 -12.33 13.31
N ILE A 432 24.64 -13.16 12.29
CA ILE A 432 25.62 -14.16 11.82
C ILE A 432 26.86 -13.43 11.30
N ALA A 433 26.69 -12.42 10.41
CA ALA A 433 27.81 -11.65 9.88
C ALA A 433 28.63 -10.98 10.97
N GLY A 434 27.98 -10.38 11.97
CA GLY A 434 28.64 -9.78 13.12
C GLY A 434 29.38 -10.80 13.99
N ALA A 435 28.76 -11.95 14.24
CA ALA A 435 29.38 -13.03 15.02
C ALA A 435 30.60 -13.65 14.32
N THR A 436 30.47 -13.94 13.00
CA THR A 436 31.58 -14.49 12.19
C THR A 436 32.72 -13.48 12.08
N PHE A 437 32.41 -12.21 11.85
CA PHE A 437 33.41 -11.14 11.82
C PHE A 437 34.14 -11.00 13.15
N ALA A 438 33.42 -10.99 14.27
CA ALA A 438 34.02 -10.95 15.61
C ALA A 438 34.89 -12.19 15.88
N ALA A 439 34.41 -13.38 15.50
CA ALA A 439 35.17 -14.61 15.66
C ALA A 439 36.52 -14.56 14.90
N VAL A 440 36.49 -14.17 13.62
CA VAL A 440 37.70 -14.06 12.79
C VAL A 440 38.63 -12.95 13.31
N LEU A 441 38.09 -11.84 13.83
CA LEU A 441 38.88 -10.74 14.36
C LEU A 441 39.55 -11.08 15.69
N PHE A 442 38.81 -11.67 16.64
CA PHE A 442 39.30 -11.87 18.01
C PHE A 442 40.01 -13.21 18.23
N ILE A 443 39.67 -14.26 17.46
CA ILE A 443 40.33 -15.55 17.54
C ILE A 443 41.59 -15.54 16.65
N GLY A 444 42.78 -15.36 17.24
CA GLY A 444 44.03 -15.20 16.50
C GLY A 444 44.35 -16.35 15.51
N ARG A 445 43.91 -17.59 15.82
CA ARG A 445 44.04 -18.73 14.90
C ARG A 445 43.25 -18.58 13.62
N LEU A 446 42.07 -17.93 13.62
CA LEU A 446 41.21 -17.72 12.45
C LEU A 446 41.73 -16.64 11.50
N ARG A 447 42.63 -15.78 11.92
CA ARG A 447 43.28 -14.76 11.10
C ARG A 447 44.77 -15.01 10.83
N TYR A 448 45.27 -16.18 11.20
CA TYR A 448 46.69 -16.52 11.08
C TYR A 448 47.23 -16.32 9.66
N ILE A 449 46.45 -16.63 8.63
CA ILE A 449 46.86 -16.49 7.23
C ILE A 449 47.20 -15.04 6.85
N LEU A 450 46.58 -14.03 7.51
CA LEU A 450 46.89 -12.61 7.27
C LEU A 450 48.31 -12.23 7.68
N THR A 451 48.88 -12.98 8.61
CA THR A 451 50.25 -12.76 9.13
C THR A 451 51.24 -13.78 8.61
N ALA A 452 50.76 -14.89 8.02
CA ALA A 452 51.63 -15.97 7.55
C ALA A 452 52.15 -15.74 6.11
N LEU A 453 51.37 -15.04 5.26
CA LEU A 453 51.76 -14.82 3.87
C LEU A 453 52.35 -13.41 3.69
N PRO A 454 53.60 -13.30 3.09
CA PRO A 454 54.26 -12.00 2.91
C PRO A 454 53.45 -10.96 2.12
N LEU A 455 52.66 -11.42 1.15
CA LEU A 455 51.78 -10.56 0.35
C LEU A 455 50.69 -9.95 1.24
N LEU A 456 50.02 -10.79 2.05
CA LEU A 456 48.94 -10.35 2.95
C LEU A 456 49.48 -9.46 4.07
N GLN A 457 50.67 -9.71 4.59
CA GLN A 457 51.33 -8.82 5.56
C GLN A 457 51.52 -7.40 4.99
N LYS A 458 51.94 -7.27 3.75
CA LYS A 458 52.04 -5.95 3.08
C LYS A 458 50.69 -5.27 2.95
N ILE A 459 49.63 -6.01 2.62
CA ILE A 459 48.26 -5.50 2.54
C ILE A 459 47.76 -5.05 3.93
N VAL A 460 48.00 -5.85 4.96
CA VAL A 460 47.65 -5.51 6.35
C VAL A 460 48.36 -4.22 6.80
N ALA A 461 49.64 -4.08 6.47
CA ALA A 461 50.43 -2.89 6.76
C ALA A 461 49.92 -1.65 5.98
N LEU A 462 49.56 -1.83 4.70
CA LEU A 462 49.05 -0.77 3.83
C LEU A 462 47.67 -0.27 4.29
N LEU A 463 46.79 -1.15 4.74
CA LEU A 463 45.42 -0.83 5.15
C LEU A 463 45.32 -0.40 6.63
N GLY A 464 46.40 -0.35 7.37
CA GLY A 464 46.43 0.15 8.77
C GLY A 464 46.05 -0.86 9.84
N GLY A 465 45.99 -2.17 9.48
CA GLY A 465 45.79 -3.24 10.45
C GLY A 465 44.81 -4.34 10.04
N PRO A 466 44.69 -5.39 10.89
CA PRO A 466 43.88 -6.55 10.55
C PRO A 466 42.37 -6.26 10.48
N LEU A 467 41.85 -5.30 11.26
CA LEU A 467 40.43 -4.90 11.22
C LEU A 467 40.06 -4.33 9.86
N GLN A 468 40.83 -3.35 9.38
CA GLN A 468 40.58 -2.69 8.10
C GLN A 468 40.74 -3.69 6.95
N THR A 469 41.74 -4.60 7.04
CA THR A 469 41.98 -5.63 6.03
C THR A 469 40.79 -6.60 5.93
N LEU A 470 40.26 -7.06 7.07
CA LEU A 470 39.07 -7.94 7.08
C LEU A 470 37.83 -7.25 6.49
N LEU A 471 37.59 -5.97 6.83
CA LEU A 471 36.48 -5.20 6.28
C LEU A 471 36.62 -5.00 4.78
N VAL A 472 37.82 -4.70 4.29
CA VAL A 472 38.08 -4.51 2.85
C VAL A 472 37.89 -5.83 2.10
N ILE A 473 38.43 -6.94 2.57
CA ILE A 473 38.28 -8.24 1.90
C ILE A 473 36.80 -8.67 1.88
N ALA A 474 36.12 -8.61 3.04
CA ALA A 474 34.73 -8.99 3.15
C ALA A 474 33.82 -8.06 2.30
N GLY A 475 34.13 -6.77 2.25
CA GLY A 475 33.43 -5.81 1.40
C GLY A 475 33.64 -6.06 -0.09
N LEU A 476 34.87 -6.37 -0.53
CA LEU A 476 35.15 -6.69 -1.92
C LEU A 476 34.49 -8.01 -2.37
N THR A 477 34.48 -9.02 -1.52
CA THR A 477 33.78 -10.29 -1.83
C THR A 477 32.26 -10.11 -1.85
N ALA A 478 31.69 -9.27 -0.99
CA ALA A 478 30.28 -8.87 -1.01
C ALA A 478 29.93 -8.15 -2.33
N LEU A 479 30.75 -7.19 -2.74
CA LEU A 479 30.57 -6.46 -3.99
C LEU A 479 30.66 -7.40 -5.20
N GLY A 480 31.63 -8.30 -5.23
CA GLY A 480 31.78 -9.31 -6.26
C GLY A 480 30.54 -10.21 -6.38
N ALA A 481 29.99 -10.66 -5.26
CA ALA A 481 28.79 -11.49 -5.23
C ALA A 481 27.55 -10.72 -5.74
N ILE A 482 27.41 -9.44 -5.42
CA ILE A 482 26.36 -8.56 -5.96
C ILE A 482 26.48 -8.47 -7.50
N VAL A 483 27.68 -8.22 -8.01
CA VAL A 483 27.92 -8.10 -9.46
C VAL A 483 27.57 -9.41 -10.16
N ILE A 484 27.96 -10.56 -9.62
CA ILE A 484 27.61 -11.88 -10.16
C ILE A 484 26.10 -12.10 -10.15
N ALA A 485 25.41 -11.76 -9.06
CA ALA A 485 23.95 -11.89 -8.95
C ALA A 485 23.22 -11.00 -9.98
N ILE A 486 23.68 -9.77 -10.18
CA ILE A 486 23.14 -8.86 -11.21
C ILE A 486 23.36 -9.42 -12.61
N LEU A 487 24.57 -9.89 -12.91
CA LEU A 487 24.92 -10.46 -14.22
C LEU A 487 24.06 -11.70 -14.51
N PHE A 488 23.97 -12.61 -13.55
CA PHE A 488 23.14 -13.82 -13.70
C PHE A 488 21.67 -13.49 -13.94
N ARG A 489 21.13 -12.50 -13.23
CA ARG A 489 19.76 -12.01 -13.44
C ARG A 489 19.58 -11.35 -14.81
N LEU A 490 20.58 -10.62 -15.29
CA LEU A 490 20.56 -10.01 -16.62
C LEU A 490 20.54 -11.08 -17.71
N ILE A 491 21.39 -12.10 -17.59
CA ILE A 491 21.46 -13.24 -18.50
C ILE A 491 20.15 -14.02 -18.49
N TYR A 492 19.60 -14.32 -17.28
CA TYR A 492 18.32 -15.01 -17.16
C TYR A 492 17.19 -14.21 -17.82
N LYS A 493 17.16 -12.90 -17.62
CA LYS A 493 16.16 -12.02 -18.25
C LYS A 493 16.33 -11.90 -19.77
N LEU A 494 17.57 -12.00 -20.27
CA LEU A 494 17.84 -12.02 -21.69
C LEU A 494 17.38 -13.34 -22.31
N LEU A 495 17.72 -14.47 -21.70
CA LEU A 495 17.32 -15.80 -22.13
C LEU A 495 15.80 -16.00 -22.08
N SER A 496 15.13 -15.55 -21.03
CA SER A 496 13.65 -15.62 -20.90
C SER A 496 12.88 -14.73 -21.90
N ARG A 497 13.59 -13.90 -22.68
CA ARG A 497 13.02 -13.14 -23.80
C ARG A 497 13.25 -13.80 -25.16
N LEU A 498 14.14 -14.80 -25.21
CA LEU A 498 14.50 -15.53 -26.43
C LEU A 498 13.78 -16.87 -26.53
N PHE A 499 13.34 -17.40 -25.39
CA PHE A 499 12.50 -18.59 -25.23
C PHE A 499 11.19 -18.26 -24.50
#